data_d6ae930303675832b98b67647174c31d
#
_entry.id   d6ae930303675832b98b67647174c31d
#
_cell.length_a   1.000
_cell.length_b   1.000
_cell.length_c   1.000
_cell.angle_alpha   90.00
_cell.angle_beta   90.00
_cell.angle_gamma   90.00
#
_symmetry.space_group_name_H-M   'P 1'
#
loop_
_entity.id
_entity.type
_entity.pdbx_description
1 polymer ?
#
loop_
_entity_poly.entity_id
_entity_poly.type
_entity_poly.pdbx_seq_one_letter_code
_entity_poly.pdbx_strand_id
1 'polypeptide(L)'
;SFIVPAGSRCTLRTMEPALLTGWYDAFDKSRRQLITADKTYSFVATEKRIIAPDYAEGTDLSAAGTANSYIAPRMQEIYLFDATVQGNGRATTGITPQKLKGTSVRLIWQTGTAERAVVCDVGYNGRRISFRTGTAIGGNALIGLFDKDGDCIWSWHIWATNGALTTHVYPSGYVFMDRNLGAENLDPGDPASRGLYYQWGRKDPFPYDLAAFDYGEGFAFGTYYGEDSSTATVAWAAAHPATLLGRAADPSDPAQRLSSWLGQPSPNLWGNASTGGRPTTAGAKSIYDPCPPGWRVPPPEAWTLEQTTVSSTIEGGCYLYTGSVWPYYPYAGLLHVMPTGKEMYVG
;
A
#
# COMPACT_ATOMS: atom_id res chain seq x y z
N SER A 1 -22.94 25.62 -1.19
CA SER A 1 -22.93 27.09 -1.04
C SER A 1 -23.09 27.44 0.45
N PHE A 2 -22.40 28.45 0.89
CA PHE A 2 -22.51 29.00 2.25
C PHE A 2 -22.62 30.52 2.16
N ILE A 3 -23.21 31.11 3.19
CA ILE A 3 -23.39 32.55 3.29
C ILE A 3 -22.48 33.02 4.43
N VAL A 4 -21.68 34.05 4.16
CA VAL A 4 -20.79 34.69 5.13
C VAL A 4 -21.08 36.20 5.17
N PRO A 5 -20.86 36.88 6.29
CA PRO A 5 -20.98 38.34 6.38
C PRO A 5 -20.00 39.04 5.43
N ALA A 6 -20.38 40.20 4.91
CA ALA A 6 -19.46 41.02 4.14
C ALA A 6 -18.22 41.38 4.98
N GLY A 7 -17.05 41.39 4.39
CA GLY A 7 -15.77 41.60 5.06
C GLY A 7 -15.14 40.31 5.67
N SER A 8 -15.86 39.17 5.67
CA SER A 8 -15.30 37.92 6.18
C SER A 8 -14.18 37.40 5.27
N ARG A 9 -13.09 36.94 5.90
CA ARG A 9 -12.02 36.21 5.19
C ARG A 9 -12.46 34.75 5.00
N CYS A 10 -12.49 34.31 3.76
CA CYS A 10 -12.86 32.94 3.36
C CYS A 10 -11.67 32.21 2.80
N THR A 11 -11.56 30.91 3.11
CA THR A 11 -10.55 30.04 2.52
C THR A 11 -11.25 28.79 1.96
N LEU A 12 -11.08 28.56 0.67
CA LEU A 12 -11.54 27.37 -0.03
C LEU A 12 -10.40 26.36 -0.10
N ARG A 13 -10.72 25.10 0.15
CA ARG A 13 -9.80 23.96 0.01
C ARG A 13 -10.49 22.85 -0.75
N THR A 14 -9.74 22.14 -1.59
CA THR A 14 -10.26 20.97 -2.28
C THR A 14 -10.02 19.71 -1.43
N MET A 15 -10.91 18.73 -1.57
CA MET A 15 -10.72 17.38 -1.04
C MET A 15 -9.88 16.50 -1.96
N GLU A 16 -9.66 16.93 -3.20
CA GLU A 16 -8.93 16.20 -4.24
C GLU A 16 -7.82 17.09 -4.83
N PRO A 17 -6.76 17.39 -4.05
CA PRO A 17 -5.72 18.32 -4.46
C PRO A 17 -4.93 17.86 -5.70
N ALA A 18 -4.78 16.55 -5.92
CA ALA A 18 -4.12 16.02 -7.10
C ALA A 18 -4.88 16.31 -8.40
N LEU A 19 -6.21 16.30 -8.33
CA LEU A 19 -7.08 16.49 -9.48
C LEU A 19 -7.36 17.97 -9.78
N LEU A 20 -7.19 18.87 -8.80
CA LEU A 20 -7.53 20.28 -8.97
C LEU A 20 -6.72 20.93 -10.09
N THR A 21 -7.40 21.46 -11.09
CA THR A 21 -6.81 22.30 -12.16
C THR A 21 -6.82 23.78 -11.81
N GLY A 22 -7.74 24.20 -10.96
CA GLY A 22 -7.82 25.57 -10.45
C GLY A 22 -9.18 25.93 -9.90
N TRP A 23 -9.24 27.13 -9.32
CA TRP A 23 -10.46 27.80 -8.87
C TRP A 23 -10.89 28.80 -9.94
N TYR A 24 -12.14 28.74 -10.34
CA TYR A 24 -12.69 29.53 -11.41
C TYR A 24 -13.85 30.39 -10.91
N ASP A 25 -13.97 31.62 -11.44
CA ASP A 25 -15.19 32.39 -11.37
C ASP A 25 -16.24 31.68 -12.25
N ALA A 26 -17.30 31.21 -11.65
CA ALA A 26 -18.32 30.38 -12.29
C ALA A 26 -19.66 31.12 -12.48
N PHE A 27 -19.69 32.46 -12.31
CA PHE A 27 -20.90 33.24 -12.47
C PHE A 27 -21.47 33.11 -13.88
N ASP A 28 -20.60 33.02 -14.87
CA ASP A 28 -20.96 32.73 -16.27
C ASP A 28 -20.20 31.49 -16.76
N LYS A 29 -20.91 30.38 -16.92
CA LYS A 29 -20.32 29.10 -17.39
C LYS A 29 -19.67 29.23 -18.78
N SER A 30 -20.08 30.19 -19.59
CA SER A 30 -19.52 30.44 -20.91
C SER A 30 -18.23 31.26 -20.88
N ARG A 31 -17.92 31.89 -19.74
CA ARG A 31 -16.76 32.78 -19.55
C ARG A 31 -16.03 32.49 -18.23
N ARG A 32 -15.81 31.23 -17.93
CA ARG A 32 -15.05 30.82 -16.74
C ARG A 32 -13.65 31.46 -16.80
N GLN A 33 -13.31 32.24 -15.80
CA GLN A 33 -11.98 32.82 -15.66
C GLN A 33 -11.26 32.09 -14.52
N LEU A 34 -10.04 31.63 -14.81
CA LEU A 34 -9.15 31.06 -13.78
C LEU A 34 -8.81 32.19 -12.79
N ILE A 35 -9.06 31.93 -11.51
CA ILE A 35 -8.69 32.79 -10.41
C ILE A 35 -7.27 32.44 -9.96
N THR A 36 -7.03 31.17 -9.64
CA THR A 36 -5.73 30.62 -9.24
C THR A 36 -5.71 29.11 -9.44
N ALA A 37 -4.53 28.55 -9.68
CA ALA A 37 -4.26 27.11 -9.69
C ALA A 37 -3.80 26.57 -8.33
N ASP A 38 -3.67 27.43 -7.32
CA ASP A 38 -3.25 27.02 -5.99
C ASP A 38 -4.27 26.09 -5.35
N LYS A 39 -3.81 25.15 -4.54
CA LYS A 39 -4.66 24.14 -3.89
C LYS A 39 -5.61 24.75 -2.84
N THR A 40 -5.29 25.93 -2.38
CA THR A 40 -6.14 26.74 -1.51
C THR A 40 -6.34 28.10 -2.12
N TYR A 41 -7.55 28.66 -1.96
CA TYR A 41 -7.85 30.01 -2.37
C TYR A 41 -8.46 30.80 -1.21
N SER A 42 -7.81 31.90 -0.85
CA SER A 42 -8.29 32.79 0.22
C SER A 42 -8.67 34.15 -0.36
N PHE A 43 -9.82 34.67 0.07
CA PHE A 43 -10.36 35.97 -0.36
C PHE A 43 -11.18 36.61 0.76
N VAL A 44 -11.44 37.90 0.61
CA VAL A 44 -12.39 38.64 1.47
C VAL A 44 -13.72 38.72 0.73
N ALA A 45 -14.79 38.31 1.37
CA ALA A 45 -16.14 38.32 0.78
C ALA A 45 -16.69 39.75 0.77
N THR A 46 -16.66 40.41 -0.39
CA THR A 46 -17.18 41.78 -0.59
C THR A 46 -18.48 41.80 -1.36
N GLU A 47 -18.76 40.75 -2.10
CA GLU A 47 -19.92 40.62 -2.98
C GLU A 47 -20.35 39.18 -3.17
N LYS A 48 -21.53 38.96 -3.76
CA LYS A 48 -21.97 37.63 -4.13
C LYS A 48 -21.13 37.10 -5.30
N ARG A 49 -20.41 36.01 -5.06
CA ARG A 49 -19.60 35.34 -6.09
C ARG A 49 -19.92 33.86 -6.14
N ILE A 50 -19.76 33.26 -7.29
CA ILE A 50 -19.76 31.81 -7.47
C ILE A 50 -18.34 31.43 -7.86
N ILE A 51 -17.68 30.68 -6.94
CA ILE A 51 -16.34 30.18 -7.15
C ILE A 51 -16.43 28.66 -7.16
N ALA A 52 -15.95 28.04 -8.22
CA ALA A 52 -15.98 26.60 -8.39
C ALA A 52 -14.59 26.04 -8.68
N PRO A 53 -14.24 24.88 -8.11
CA PRO A 53 -13.06 24.13 -8.54
C PRO A 53 -13.33 23.49 -9.90
N ASP A 54 -12.26 23.27 -10.64
CA ASP A 54 -12.24 22.38 -11.80
C ASP A 54 -11.20 21.29 -11.61
N TYR A 55 -11.45 20.10 -12.17
CA TYR A 55 -10.67 18.92 -11.92
C TYR A 55 -10.24 18.23 -13.22
N ALA A 56 -8.99 17.79 -13.27
CA ALA A 56 -8.49 16.88 -14.28
C ALA A 56 -9.03 15.46 -14.07
N GLU A 57 -8.92 14.66 -15.10
CA GLU A 57 -9.12 13.21 -14.98
C GLU A 57 -7.85 12.54 -14.45
N GLY A 58 -8.03 11.43 -13.73
CA GLY A 58 -6.95 10.58 -13.25
C GLY A 58 -7.15 9.13 -13.68
N THR A 59 -6.07 8.36 -13.70
CA THR A 59 -6.12 6.93 -14.00
C THR A 59 -6.68 6.16 -12.81
N ASP A 60 -7.75 5.39 -13.01
CA ASP A 60 -8.37 4.54 -11.97
C ASP A 60 -7.61 3.22 -11.83
N LEU A 61 -6.83 3.09 -10.76
CA LEU A 61 -6.06 1.88 -10.45
C LEU A 61 -6.94 0.71 -9.98
N SER A 62 -8.17 0.99 -9.58
CA SER A 62 -9.15 -0.03 -9.17
C SER A 62 -10.05 -0.51 -10.32
N ALA A 63 -9.84 -0.06 -11.55
CA ALA A 63 -10.64 -0.46 -12.71
C ALA A 63 -10.64 -1.98 -12.96
N ALA A 64 -9.53 -2.67 -12.65
CA ALA A 64 -9.41 -4.13 -12.71
C ALA A 64 -9.85 -4.85 -11.42
N GLY A 65 -10.33 -4.11 -10.43
CA GLY A 65 -10.74 -4.59 -9.12
C GLY A 65 -9.99 -3.90 -7.98
N THR A 66 -10.59 -3.93 -6.79
CA THR A 66 -9.98 -3.38 -5.59
C THR A 66 -8.94 -4.35 -5.00
N ALA A 67 -7.94 -3.82 -4.31
CA ALA A 67 -6.86 -4.56 -3.65
C ALA A 67 -6.23 -3.74 -2.52
N ASN A 68 -5.23 -4.28 -1.84
CA ASN A 68 -4.45 -3.56 -0.83
C ASN A 68 -3.22 -2.86 -1.39
N SER A 69 -2.84 -3.19 -2.62
CA SER A 69 -1.72 -2.57 -3.31
C SER A 69 -2.12 -2.18 -4.73
N TYR A 70 -1.58 -1.08 -5.21
CA TYR A 70 -1.78 -0.61 -6.57
C TYR A 70 -0.46 -0.22 -7.21
N ILE A 71 -0.28 -0.63 -8.46
CA ILE A 71 0.89 -0.29 -9.26
C ILE A 71 0.63 1.02 -9.98
N ALA A 72 1.50 2.01 -9.75
CA ALA A 72 1.50 3.31 -10.43
C ALA A 72 2.72 3.35 -11.39
N PRO A 73 2.53 3.03 -12.69
CA PRO A 73 3.64 2.80 -13.61
C PRO A 73 4.26 4.07 -14.18
N ARG A 74 3.73 5.24 -13.90
CA ARG A 74 4.24 6.52 -14.43
C ARG A 74 4.41 7.54 -13.31
N MET A 75 5.46 8.33 -13.43
CA MET A 75 5.75 9.44 -12.52
C MET A 75 5.01 10.70 -12.97
N GLN A 76 4.76 11.61 -12.02
CA GLN A 76 4.07 12.89 -12.22
C GLN A 76 2.64 12.77 -12.80
N GLU A 77 2.04 11.59 -12.69
CA GLU A 77 0.69 11.29 -13.15
C GLU A 77 -0.31 11.28 -12.00
N ILE A 78 -1.57 11.51 -12.35
CA ILE A 78 -2.68 11.49 -11.40
C ILE A 78 -3.34 10.12 -11.41
N TYR A 79 -3.45 9.54 -10.22
CA TYR A 79 -4.10 8.27 -10.00
C TYR A 79 -5.21 8.39 -8.96
N LEU A 80 -6.17 7.47 -9.06
CA LEU A 80 -7.23 7.33 -8.07
C LEU A 80 -7.62 5.86 -7.94
N PHE A 81 -8.27 5.51 -6.83
CA PHE A 81 -8.82 4.17 -6.61
C PHE A 81 -10.02 4.19 -5.66
N ASP A 82 -10.87 3.17 -5.73
CA ASP A 82 -12.00 2.98 -4.84
C ASP A 82 -11.53 2.60 -3.43
N ALA A 83 -11.90 3.39 -2.44
CA ALA A 83 -11.56 3.21 -1.03
C ALA A 83 -12.79 2.85 -0.17
N THR A 84 -13.84 2.29 -0.77
CA THR A 84 -15.09 1.96 -0.07
C THR A 84 -15.13 0.56 0.51
N VAL A 85 -14.18 -0.30 0.14
CA VAL A 85 -14.14 -1.70 0.55
C VAL A 85 -12.76 -2.13 1.01
N GLN A 86 -12.71 -3.12 1.89
CA GLN A 86 -11.48 -3.73 2.36
C GLN A 86 -10.89 -4.66 1.29
N GLY A 87 -9.62 -4.47 0.95
CA GLY A 87 -8.89 -5.30 0.00
C GLY A 87 -9.64 -5.50 -1.31
N ASN A 88 -9.85 -6.76 -1.70
CA ASN A 88 -10.59 -7.12 -2.92
C ASN A 88 -12.13 -7.11 -2.77
N GLY A 89 -12.65 -6.74 -1.61
CA GLY A 89 -14.10 -6.71 -1.31
C GLY A 89 -14.81 -8.06 -1.31
N ARG A 90 -14.06 -9.18 -1.30
CA ARG A 90 -14.64 -10.53 -1.40
C ARG A 90 -14.51 -11.29 -0.09
N ALA A 91 -15.59 -11.97 0.30
CA ALA A 91 -15.56 -12.88 1.44
C ALA A 91 -14.76 -14.14 1.11
N THR A 92 -14.05 -14.66 2.10
CA THR A 92 -13.37 -15.94 2.07
C THR A 92 -13.67 -16.70 3.36
N THR A 93 -13.22 -17.94 3.48
CA THR A 93 -13.52 -18.78 4.66
C THR A 93 -13.09 -18.09 5.96
N GLY A 94 -14.08 -17.76 6.79
CA GLY A 94 -13.85 -17.09 8.08
C GLY A 94 -13.52 -15.61 8.01
N ILE A 95 -13.51 -14.99 6.80
CA ILE A 95 -13.17 -13.59 6.60
C ILE A 95 -14.25 -12.91 5.78
N THR A 96 -14.91 -11.90 6.36
CA THR A 96 -15.97 -11.13 5.70
C THR A 96 -15.53 -9.68 5.54
N PRO A 97 -15.53 -9.11 4.33
CA PRO A 97 -15.17 -7.72 4.10
C PRO A 97 -16.22 -6.78 4.68
N GLN A 98 -15.76 -5.62 5.12
CA GLN A 98 -16.62 -4.53 5.56
C GLN A 98 -16.51 -3.35 4.58
N LYS A 99 -17.57 -2.55 4.52
CA LYS A 99 -17.54 -1.27 3.84
C LYS A 99 -16.77 -0.25 4.67
N LEU A 100 -15.91 0.49 4.01
CA LEU A 100 -15.12 1.54 4.63
C LEU A 100 -15.84 2.89 4.53
N LYS A 101 -15.84 3.64 5.63
CA LYS A 101 -16.39 5.00 5.71
C LYS A 101 -15.41 5.86 6.50
N GLY A 102 -14.45 6.44 5.82
CA GLY A 102 -13.51 7.38 6.41
C GLY A 102 -13.95 8.83 6.25
N THR A 103 -13.24 9.72 6.90
CA THR A 103 -13.43 11.17 6.85
C THR A 103 -12.21 11.90 6.30
N SER A 104 -11.04 11.30 6.41
CA SER A 104 -9.78 11.89 5.96
C SER A 104 -8.80 10.82 5.46
N VAL A 105 -7.84 11.25 4.66
CA VAL A 105 -6.75 10.43 4.16
C VAL A 105 -5.42 11.09 4.49
N ARG A 106 -4.41 10.29 4.81
CA ARG A 106 -3.05 10.76 5.09
C ARG A 106 -2.02 9.79 4.51
N LEU A 107 -0.87 10.34 4.12
CA LEU A 107 0.32 9.55 3.88
C LEU A 107 0.83 9.02 5.22
N ILE A 108 1.10 7.72 5.31
CA ILE A 108 1.67 7.09 6.50
C ILE A 108 3.19 7.08 6.38
N TRP A 109 3.72 6.61 5.25
CA TRP A 109 5.13 6.64 4.92
C TRP A 109 5.37 6.52 3.41
N GLN A 110 6.55 6.90 2.96
CA GLN A 110 7.04 6.66 1.59
C GLN A 110 8.56 6.46 1.57
N THR A 111 9.07 5.76 0.56
CA THR A 111 10.52 5.53 0.38
C THR A 111 11.26 6.72 -0.21
N GLY A 112 10.54 7.69 -0.73
CA GLY A 112 11.11 8.95 -1.21
C GLY A 112 11.37 9.93 -0.07
N THR A 113 12.03 11.02 -0.40
CA THR A 113 12.21 12.18 0.49
C THR A 113 11.19 13.28 0.16
N ALA A 114 11.08 14.31 1.00
CA ALA A 114 10.23 15.46 0.72
C ALA A 114 10.54 16.13 -0.62
N GLU A 115 11.81 16.09 -1.07
CA GLU A 115 12.25 16.65 -2.36
C GLU A 115 12.00 15.70 -3.53
N ARG A 116 11.97 14.39 -3.27
CA ARG A 116 11.76 13.33 -4.26
C ARG A 116 10.66 12.39 -3.79
N ALA A 117 9.48 12.95 -3.59
CA ALA A 117 8.33 12.21 -3.12
C ALA A 117 7.91 11.12 -4.12
N VAL A 118 7.49 9.96 -3.61
CA VAL A 118 6.84 8.90 -4.40
C VAL A 118 5.41 9.29 -4.69
N VAL A 119 4.69 9.79 -3.68
CA VAL A 119 3.33 10.31 -3.81
C VAL A 119 3.21 11.68 -3.17
N CYS A 120 2.35 12.51 -3.73
CA CYS A 120 1.98 13.81 -3.18
C CYS A 120 0.50 14.08 -3.48
N ASP A 121 -0.02 15.17 -2.90
CA ASP A 121 -1.37 15.64 -3.17
C ASP A 121 -2.47 14.61 -2.87
N VAL A 122 -2.28 13.84 -1.81
CA VAL A 122 -3.24 12.80 -1.42
C VAL A 122 -4.57 13.45 -1.01
N GLY A 123 -5.67 12.98 -1.58
CA GLY A 123 -7.02 13.48 -1.32
C GLY A 123 -8.07 12.39 -1.24
N TYR A 124 -9.22 12.70 -0.62
CA TYR A 124 -10.33 11.77 -0.45
C TYR A 124 -11.66 12.50 -0.62
N ASN A 125 -12.51 12.01 -1.50
CA ASN A 125 -13.82 12.62 -1.80
C ASN A 125 -15.01 11.92 -1.13
N GLY A 126 -14.77 11.05 -0.15
CA GLY A 126 -15.81 10.23 0.50
C GLY A 126 -15.99 8.85 -0.13
N ARG A 127 -15.38 8.58 -1.28
CA ARG A 127 -15.42 7.31 -1.99
C ARG A 127 -14.07 6.88 -2.53
N ARG A 128 -13.37 7.80 -3.21
CA ARG A 128 -12.10 7.53 -3.86
C ARG A 128 -10.98 8.27 -3.17
N ILE A 129 -9.84 7.64 -3.11
CA ILE A 129 -8.57 8.29 -2.82
C ILE A 129 -7.92 8.66 -4.13
N SER A 130 -7.45 9.90 -4.24
CA SER A 130 -6.68 10.41 -5.37
C SER A 130 -5.30 10.87 -4.88
N PHE A 131 -4.30 10.75 -5.74
CA PHE A 131 -2.94 11.22 -5.48
C PHE A 131 -2.22 11.50 -6.79
N ARG A 132 -1.11 12.22 -6.70
CA ARG A 132 -0.15 12.37 -7.80
C ARG A 132 1.11 11.59 -7.44
N THR A 133 1.67 10.87 -8.40
CA THR A 133 3.05 10.36 -8.26
C THR A 133 4.02 11.54 -8.37
N GLY A 134 5.03 11.52 -7.52
CA GLY A 134 6.01 12.61 -7.43
C GLY A 134 7.14 12.49 -8.44
N THR A 135 8.31 13.01 -8.06
CA THR A 135 9.51 13.07 -8.91
C THR A 135 10.49 11.94 -8.64
N ALA A 136 10.23 11.08 -7.66
CA ALA A 136 11.03 9.88 -7.43
C ALA A 136 10.94 8.94 -8.65
N ILE A 137 12.06 8.27 -8.97
CA ILE A 137 12.11 7.29 -10.06
C ILE A 137 11.76 5.91 -9.47
N GLY A 138 10.48 5.66 -9.24
CA GLY A 138 10.02 4.49 -8.53
C GLY A 138 9.96 4.69 -7.02
N GLY A 139 9.47 3.70 -6.31
CA GLY A 139 9.38 3.70 -4.85
C GLY A 139 8.05 3.18 -4.33
N ASN A 140 7.89 3.29 -3.02
CA ASN A 140 6.75 2.75 -2.32
C ASN A 140 6.15 3.81 -1.39
N ALA A 141 4.84 3.79 -1.22
CA ALA A 141 4.15 4.63 -0.26
C ALA A 141 2.98 3.89 0.38
N LEU A 142 2.66 4.22 1.61
CA LEU A 142 1.50 3.72 2.32
C LEU A 142 0.55 4.87 2.63
N ILE A 143 -0.67 4.77 2.13
CA ILE A 143 -1.74 5.77 2.33
C ILE A 143 -2.79 5.17 3.25
N GLY A 144 -3.19 5.89 4.30
CA GLY A 144 -4.22 5.48 5.25
C GLY A 144 -5.50 6.28 5.13
N LEU A 145 -6.64 5.61 5.28
CA LEU A 145 -7.96 6.20 5.46
C LEU A 145 -8.30 6.22 6.95
N PHE A 146 -8.77 7.35 7.45
CA PHE A 146 -9.01 7.58 8.86
C PHE A 146 -10.47 7.96 9.10
N ASP A 147 -10.97 7.57 10.25
CA ASP A 147 -12.31 7.96 10.71
C ASP A 147 -12.33 9.38 11.30
N LYS A 148 -13.47 9.75 11.88
CA LYS A 148 -13.69 11.06 12.52
C LYS A 148 -12.87 11.25 13.80
N ASP A 149 -12.45 10.17 14.44
CA ASP A 149 -11.68 10.18 15.70
C ASP A 149 -10.17 10.17 15.42
N GLY A 150 -9.80 9.99 14.15
CA GLY A 150 -8.41 9.98 13.70
C GLY A 150 -7.77 8.60 13.71
N ASP A 151 -8.57 7.54 13.92
CA ASP A 151 -8.11 6.17 13.90
C ASP A 151 -8.01 5.65 12.45
N CYS A 152 -6.94 4.93 12.14
CA CYS A 152 -6.77 4.32 10.83
C CYS A 152 -7.73 3.14 10.68
N ILE A 153 -8.62 3.23 9.68
CA ILE A 153 -9.60 2.17 9.41
C ILE A 153 -9.15 1.22 8.29
N TRP A 154 -8.28 1.68 7.40
CA TRP A 154 -7.64 0.88 6.36
C TRP A 154 -6.47 1.63 5.73
N SER A 155 -5.58 0.89 5.05
CA SER A 155 -4.42 1.45 4.35
C SER A 155 -4.15 0.69 3.05
N TRP A 156 -3.50 1.39 2.11
CA TRP A 156 -3.14 0.87 0.79
C TRP A 156 -1.69 1.17 0.47
N HIS A 157 -1.02 0.19 -0.08
CA HIS A 157 0.32 0.33 -0.61
C HIS A 157 0.25 0.84 -2.06
N ILE A 158 0.97 1.91 -2.35
CA ILE A 158 1.20 2.43 -3.69
C ILE A 158 2.61 2.07 -4.12
N TRP A 159 2.70 1.28 -5.17
CA TRP A 159 3.95 0.84 -5.75
C TRP A 159 4.22 1.57 -7.06
N ALA A 160 5.08 2.58 -7.00
CA ALA A 160 5.51 3.35 -8.16
C ALA A 160 6.69 2.63 -8.84
N THR A 161 6.43 2.05 -10.01
CA THR A 161 7.39 1.14 -10.67
C THR A 161 8.20 1.78 -11.77
N ASN A 162 7.86 3.02 -12.17
CA ASN A 162 8.45 3.72 -13.31
C ASN A 162 8.51 2.84 -14.58
N GLY A 163 7.39 2.21 -14.89
CA GLY A 163 7.22 1.30 -16.03
C GLY A 163 6.30 0.14 -15.71
N ALA A 164 5.87 -0.57 -16.72
CA ALA A 164 5.08 -1.78 -16.55
C ALA A 164 5.95 -2.91 -16.00
N LEU A 165 5.39 -3.71 -15.09
CA LEU A 165 5.99 -4.97 -14.68
C LEU A 165 5.89 -5.99 -15.81
N THR A 166 6.91 -6.81 -15.94
CA THR A 166 6.88 -8.01 -16.77
C THR A 166 6.53 -9.24 -15.95
N THR A 167 6.33 -10.36 -16.60
CA THR A 167 5.93 -11.61 -15.94
C THR A 167 6.78 -12.77 -16.41
N HIS A 168 6.97 -13.74 -15.54
CA HIS A 168 7.61 -15.01 -15.86
C HIS A 168 6.62 -16.15 -15.74
N VAL A 169 6.46 -16.90 -16.83
CA VAL A 169 5.61 -18.10 -16.87
C VAL A 169 6.50 -19.32 -16.65
N TYR A 170 6.17 -20.11 -15.64
CA TYR A 170 6.91 -21.31 -15.29
C TYR A 170 6.29 -22.57 -15.91
N PRO A 171 7.07 -23.65 -16.10
CA PRO A 171 6.56 -24.91 -16.68
C PRO A 171 5.39 -25.50 -15.90
N SER A 172 5.30 -25.24 -14.61
CA SER A 172 4.17 -25.59 -13.74
C SER A 172 2.85 -24.88 -14.09
N GLY A 173 2.90 -23.85 -14.95
CA GLY A 173 1.79 -22.97 -15.28
C GLY A 173 1.59 -21.81 -14.30
N TYR A 174 2.45 -21.67 -13.27
CA TYR A 174 2.44 -20.48 -12.43
C TYR A 174 3.01 -19.28 -13.18
N VAL A 175 2.45 -18.12 -12.89
CA VAL A 175 2.92 -16.84 -13.42
C VAL A 175 3.34 -15.98 -12.24
N PHE A 176 4.58 -15.52 -12.26
CA PHE A 176 5.12 -14.61 -11.24
C PHE A 176 5.39 -13.24 -11.83
N MET A 177 5.35 -12.21 -10.99
CA MET A 177 5.93 -10.91 -11.33
C MET A 177 7.43 -11.07 -11.55
N ASP A 178 8.03 -10.17 -12.31
CA ASP A 178 9.49 -10.17 -12.59
C ASP A 178 10.34 -9.81 -11.37
N ARG A 179 9.71 -9.42 -10.27
CA ARG A 179 10.38 -8.95 -9.04
C ARG A 179 9.53 -9.19 -7.81
N ASN A 180 10.15 -9.07 -6.64
CA ASN A 180 9.45 -9.07 -5.35
C ASN A 180 8.49 -7.90 -5.23
N LEU A 181 7.41 -8.09 -4.47
CA LEU A 181 6.40 -7.04 -4.22
C LEU A 181 7.07 -5.83 -3.54
N GLY A 182 6.93 -4.67 -4.17
CA GLY A 182 7.55 -3.43 -3.71
C GLY A 182 9.00 -3.20 -4.16
N ALA A 183 9.60 -4.10 -4.95
CA ALA A 183 10.94 -3.87 -5.49
C ALA A 183 10.95 -2.70 -6.47
N GLU A 184 11.88 -1.78 -6.27
CA GLU A 184 11.95 -0.54 -7.06
C GLU A 184 12.69 -0.75 -8.39
N ASN A 185 13.56 -1.77 -8.46
CA ASN A 185 14.32 -2.13 -9.65
C ASN A 185 14.64 -3.64 -9.68
N LEU A 186 15.42 -4.08 -10.68
CA LEU A 186 15.84 -5.48 -10.88
C LEU A 186 17.34 -5.68 -10.66
N ASP A 187 18.07 -4.69 -10.17
CA ASP A 187 19.52 -4.79 -9.94
C ASP A 187 19.80 -5.62 -8.69
N PRO A 188 20.42 -6.81 -8.80
CA PRO A 188 20.73 -7.65 -7.65
C PRO A 188 21.63 -6.98 -6.61
N GLY A 189 22.46 -6.04 -7.03
CA GLY A 189 23.36 -5.29 -6.15
C GLY A 189 22.71 -4.15 -5.39
N ASP A 190 21.48 -3.78 -5.77
CA ASP A 190 20.75 -2.67 -5.13
C ASP A 190 19.77 -3.20 -4.06
N PRO A 191 19.89 -2.79 -2.78
CA PRO A 191 18.93 -3.16 -1.75
C PRO A 191 17.46 -2.86 -2.11
N ALA A 192 17.20 -1.85 -2.93
CA ALA A 192 15.86 -1.51 -3.40
C ALA A 192 15.23 -2.57 -4.32
N SER A 193 16.02 -3.52 -4.86
CA SER A 193 15.51 -4.68 -5.60
C SER A 193 14.90 -5.76 -4.71
N ARG A 194 15.15 -5.73 -3.39
CA ARG A 194 14.71 -6.76 -2.45
C ARG A 194 13.21 -6.74 -2.20
N GLY A 195 12.54 -5.61 -2.46
CA GLY A 195 11.13 -5.42 -2.17
C GLY A 195 10.87 -5.04 -0.71
N LEU A 196 9.67 -5.32 -0.24
CA LEU A 196 9.20 -4.94 1.09
C LEU A 196 9.01 -6.16 1.98
N TYR A 197 9.09 -5.94 3.30
CA TYR A 197 8.78 -6.98 4.29
C TYR A 197 7.28 -7.05 4.56
N TYR A 198 6.79 -8.27 4.79
CA TYR A 198 5.41 -8.52 5.19
C TYR A 198 5.36 -9.49 6.36
N GLN A 199 4.58 -9.16 7.37
CA GLN A 199 4.22 -10.13 8.40
C GLN A 199 3.11 -11.04 7.86
N TRP A 200 3.23 -12.34 8.08
CA TRP A 200 2.25 -13.31 7.62
C TRP A 200 0.81 -12.88 7.93
N GLY A 201 -0.01 -12.82 6.90
CA GLY A 201 -1.43 -12.47 7.03
C GLY A 201 -1.73 -10.98 7.14
N ARG A 202 -0.72 -10.10 7.16
CA ARG A 202 -0.92 -8.65 7.10
C ARG A 202 -0.89 -8.14 5.67
N LYS A 203 -1.71 -7.14 5.41
CA LYS A 203 -1.77 -6.43 4.12
C LYS A 203 -0.73 -5.31 3.99
N ASP A 204 -0.21 -4.82 5.12
CA ASP A 204 0.64 -3.65 5.17
C ASP A 204 2.11 -4.02 5.07
N PRO A 205 2.85 -3.41 4.14
CA PRO A 205 4.28 -3.61 3.99
C PRO A 205 5.09 -2.83 5.02
N PHE A 206 6.27 -3.36 5.29
CA PHE A 206 7.32 -2.69 6.03
C PHE A 206 8.53 -2.51 5.13
N PRO A 207 9.14 -1.35 5.20
CA PRO A 207 10.30 -1.03 4.39
C PRO A 207 11.54 -1.84 4.78
N TYR A 208 12.46 -2.05 3.83
CA TYR A 208 13.72 -2.77 4.05
C TYR A 208 14.72 -1.97 4.89
N ASP A 209 14.64 -0.64 4.88
CA ASP A 209 15.41 0.26 5.75
C ASP A 209 14.45 1.19 6.50
N LEU A 210 14.19 0.88 7.77
CA LEU A 210 13.25 1.63 8.61
C LEU A 210 13.73 3.03 8.98
N ALA A 211 14.99 3.35 8.76
CA ALA A 211 15.57 4.66 9.05
C ALA A 211 15.53 5.63 7.86
N ALA A 212 15.37 5.11 6.64
CA ALA A 212 15.48 5.88 5.41
C ALA A 212 14.13 6.37 4.84
N PHE A 213 13.08 6.43 5.68
CA PHE A 213 11.74 6.74 5.22
C PHE A 213 11.25 8.11 5.64
N ASP A 214 10.50 8.72 4.74
CA ASP A 214 9.69 9.89 5.03
C ASP A 214 8.34 9.44 5.61
N TYR A 215 8.18 9.66 6.92
CA TYR A 215 6.92 9.39 7.61
C TYR A 215 6.03 10.62 7.51
N GLY A 216 4.75 10.39 7.19
CA GLY A 216 3.73 11.42 7.23
C GLY A 216 3.58 12.03 8.63
N GLU A 217 2.99 13.21 8.70
CA GLU A 217 2.79 13.92 9.96
C GLU A 217 2.06 13.05 10.99
N GLY A 218 2.68 12.88 12.15
CA GLY A 218 2.14 12.10 13.26
C GLY A 218 2.38 10.58 13.16
N PHE A 219 3.18 10.12 12.18
CA PHE A 219 3.53 8.71 12.05
C PHE A 219 5.01 8.48 12.33
N ALA A 220 5.28 7.29 12.85
CA ALA A 220 6.61 6.76 13.03
C ALA A 220 6.52 5.23 12.98
N PHE A 221 7.61 4.59 12.61
CA PHE A 221 7.72 3.15 12.78
C PHE A 221 7.67 2.80 14.26
N GLY A 222 6.81 1.84 14.60
CA GLY A 222 6.67 1.32 15.94
C GLY A 222 6.85 -0.19 15.99
N THR A 223 7.25 -0.69 17.15
CA THR A 223 7.22 -2.11 17.48
C THR A 223 6.29 -2.30 18.67
N TYR A 224 5.41 -3.28 18.59
CA TYR A 224 4.54 -3.65 19.68
C TYR A 224 4.80 -5.10 20.09
N TYR A 225 5.11 -5.28 21.35
CA TYR A 225 5.25 -6.57 21.99
C TYR A 225 4.01 -6.84 22.82
N GLY A 226 3.13 -7.70 22.32
CA GLY A 226 2.00 -8.16 23.12
C GLY A 226 2.43 -9.25 24.09
N GLU A 227 2.33 -9.01 25.38
CA GLU A 227 2.45 -10.05 26.40
C GLU A 227 1.22 -10.97 26.40
N ASP A 228 0.11 -10.48 25.83
CA ASP A 228 -1.17 -11.18 25.76
C ASP A 228 -1.63 -11.33 24.30
N SER A 229 -2.03 -12.54 23.94
CA SER A 229 -2.60 -12.88 22.64
C SER A 229 -3.89 -12.12 22.29
N SER A 230 -4.52 -11.48 23.26
CA SER A 230 -5.75 -10.71 23.06
C SER A 230 -5.52 -9.38 22.34
N THR A 231 -4.32 -8.82 22.38
CA THR A 231 -4.00 -7.51 21.82
C THR A 231 -3.49 -7.57 20.38
N ALA A 232 -2.83 -8.65 19.98
CA ALA A 232 -2.33 -8.83 18.61
C ALA A 232 -3.41 -9.43 17.68
N THR A 233 -4.49 -8.69 17.48
CA THR A 233 -5.57 -9.11 16.57
C THR A 233 -5.33 -8.59 15.16
N VAL A 234 -5.96 -9.24 14.17
CA VAL A 234 -5.93 -8.79 12.76
C VAL A 234 -6.53 -7.39 12.62
N ALA A 235 -7.59 -7.09 13.38
CA ALA A 235 -8.22 -5.76 13.39
C ALA A 235 -7.28 -4.69 13.95
N TRP A 236 -6.60 -5.01 15.06
CA TRP A 236 -5.61 -4.11 15.63
C TRP A 236 -4.46 -3.84 14.66
N ALA A 237 -3.94 -4.90 14.01
CA ALA A 237 -2.88 -4.77 13.03
C ALA A 237 -3.27 -3.89 11.83
N ALA A 238 -4.50 -4.01 11.36
CA ALA A 238 -5.03 -3.19 10.26
C ALA A 238 -5.18 -1.70 10.64
N ALA A 239 -5.45 -1.42 11.92
CA ALA A 239 -5.51 -0.06 12.46
C ALA A 239 -4.13 0.55 12.77
N HIS A 240 -3.09 -0.27 12.86
CA HIS A 240 -1.71 0.15 13.16
C HIS A 240 -0.73 -0.27 12.06
N PRO A 241 -0.89 0.26 10.83
CA PRO A 241 -0.15 -0.21 9.66
C PRO A 241 1.36 0.07 9.70
N ALA A 242 1.81 1.03 10.51
CA ALA A 242 3.23 1.35 10.68
C ALA A 242 3.87 0.64 11.90
N THR A 243 3.13 -0.26 12.58
CA THR A 243 3.62 -0.95 13.78
C THR A 243 3.90 -2.42 13.47
N LEU A 244 5.14 -2.84 13.67
CA LEU A 244 5.54 -4.25 13.58
C LEU A 244 5.13 -4.98 14.85
N LEU A 245 4.46 -6.12 14.69
CA LEU A 245 3.96 -6.92 15.81
C LEU A 245 4.95 -8.04 16.14
N GLY A 246 5.44 -8.03 17.36
CA GLY A 246 6.16 -9.15 17.95
C GLY A 246 5.26 -9.92 18.89
N ARG A 247 5.58 -11.18 19.14
CA ARG A 247 5.02 -11.97 20.23
C ARG A 247 6.13 -12.31 21.21
N ALA A 248 5.84 -12.17 22.50
CA ALA A 248 6.72 -12.70 23.52
C ALA A 248 6.91 -14.21 23.26
N ALA A 249 8.15 -14.60 22.99
CA ALA A 249 8.47 -16.01 22.84
C ALA A 249 8.19 -16.70 24.19
N ASP A 250 7.55 -17.86 24.15
CA ASP A 250 7.56 -18.74 25.31
C ASP A 250 9.03 -19.13 25.60
N PRO A 251 9.60 -18.72 26.72
CA PRO A 251 11.00 -18.99 27.01
C PRO A 251 11.29 -20.50 27.07
N SER A 252 10.26 -21.34 27.22
CA SER A 252 10.37 -22.80 27.28
C SER A 252 10.38 -23.45 25.88
N ASP A 253 9.98 -22.73 24.80
CA ASP A 253 9.94 -23.24 23.43
C ASP A 253 10.73 -22.38 22.46
N PRO A 254 12.02 -22.72 22.23
CA PRO A 254 12.85 -22.01 21.27
C PRO A 254 12.32 -22.03 19.83
N ALA A 255 11.49 -23.00 19.44
CA ALA A 255 10.88 -23.10 18.12
C ALA A 255 9.78 -22.06 17.92
N GLN A 256 9.19 -21.55 18.99
CA GLN A 256 8.21 -20.47 18.93
C GLN A 256 8.82 -19.08 18.69
N ARG A 257 10.14 -18.94 18.71
CA ARG A 257 10.82 -17.66 18.40
C ARG A 257 10.51 -17.13 17.01
N LEU A 258 10.10 -17.99 16.09
CA LEU A 258 9.66 -17.66 14.74
C LEU A 258 8.13 -17.76 14.59
N SER A 259 7.41 -17.86 15.71
CA SER A 259 5.97 -18.05 15.67
C SER A 259 5.24 -16.80 15.18
N SER A 260 4.04 -17.03 14.63
CA SER A 260 3.13 -16.00 14.17
C SER A 260 2.94 -14.90 15.23
N TRP A 261 2.94 -13.64 14.81
CA TRP A 261 2.54 -12.49 15.62
C TRP A 261 1.09 -12.60 16.15
N LEU A 262 0.27 -13.47 15.53
CA LEU A 262 -1.09 -13.79 15.98
C LEU A 262 -1.06 -14.78 17.12
N GLY A 263 -1.87 -14.53 18.15
CA GLY A 263 -2.09 -15.45 19.24
C GLY A 263 -2.71 -16.79 18.81
N GLN A 264 -3.55 -16.76 17.77
CA GLN A 264 -4.13 -17.95 17.15
C GLN A 264 -3.74 -18.01 15.67
N PRO A 265 -3.12 -19.08 15.19
CA PRO A 265 -2.78 -19.24 13.78
C PRO A 265 -4.02 -19.14 12.90
N SER A 266 -3.91 -18.37 11.83
CA SER A 266 -4.96 -18.28 10.80
C SER A 266 -4.35 -18.46 9.41
N PRO A 267 -4.37 -19.69 8.86
CA PRO A 267 -3.72 -19.99 7.59
C PRO A 267 -4.39 -19.30 6.38
N ASN A 268 -5.61 -18.79 6.57
CA ASN A 268 -6.41 -18.22 5.48
C ASN A 268 -6.25 -16.71 5.31
N LEU A 269 -5.39 -16.04 6.10
CA LEU A 269 -5.32 -14.58 6.07
C LEU A 269 -4.93 -14.01 4.71
N TRP A 270 -4.02 -14.62 3.97
CA TRP A 270 -3.70 -14.20 2.60
C TRP A 270 -4.47 -14.95 1.51
N GLY A 271 -5.26 -15.94 1.89
CA GLY A 271 -6.08 -16.75 1.01
C GLY A 271 -6.20 -18.17 1.49
N ASN A 272 -7.01 -18.97 0.79
CA ASN A 272 -7.23 -20.35 1.19
C ASN A 272 -5.97 -21.19 0.89
N ALA A 273 -5.25 -21.56 1.93
CA ALA A 273 -4.11 -22.48 1.85
C ALA A 273 -4.52 -23.94 1.68
N SER A 274 -5.80 -24.27 1.90
CA SER A 274 -6.31 -25.66 1.98
C SER A 274 -6.83 -26.22 0.69
N THR A 275 -6.82 -25.50 -0.42
CA THR A 275 -7.16 -26.10 -1.70
C THR A 275 -5.98 -26.95 -2.14
N GLY A 276 -6.00 -28.22 -1.77
CA GLY A 276 -5.05 -29.25 -2.22
C GLY A 276 -5.08 -29.44 -3.73
N GLY A 277 -4.72 -28.43 -4.47
CA GLY A 277 -4.66 -28.39 -5.90
C GLY A 277 -3.84 -27.21 -6.36
N ARG A 278 -3.41 -27.24 -7.60
CA ARG A 278 -2.76 -26.08 -8.25
C ARG A 278 -3.64 -24.87 -8.02
N PRO A 279 -3.08 -23.72 -7.56
CA PRO A 279 -3.89 -22.54 -7.42
C PRO A 279 -4.38 -22.18 -8.81
N THR A 280 -5.65 -22.37 -8.98
CA THR A 280 -6.34 -21.79 -10.13
C THR A 280 -6.37 -20.28 -9.90
N THR A 281 -6.51 -19.49 -10.97
CA THR A 281 -6.81 -18.07 -10.92
C THR A 281 -8.01 -17.73 -10.02
N ALA A 282 -8.80 -18.73 -9.67
CA ALA A 282 -9.92 -18.68 -8.74
C ALA A 282 -9.55 -18.96 -7.27
N GLY A 283 -8.28 -19.15 -6.95
CA GLY A 283 -7.85 -19.27 -5.55
C GLY A 283 -8.29 -18.07 -4.74
N ALA A 284 -8.82 -18.32 -3.53
CA ALA A 284 -9.49 -17.32 -2.72
C ALA A 284 -8.50 -16.30 -2.11
N LYS A 285 -8.14 -15.28 -2.91
CA LYS A 285 -7.45 -14.10 -2.42
C LYS A 285 -8.31 -13.45 -1.34
N SER A 286 -7.81 -13.33 -0.12
CA SER A 286 -8.54 -12.67 0.97
C SER A 286 -8.42 -11.16 0.90
N ILE A 287 -9.19 -10.47 1.73
CA ILE A 287 -9.08 -9.00 1.89
C ILE A 287 -7.75 -8.56 2.51
N TYR A 288 -6.98 -9.46 3.11
CA TYR A 288 -5.66 -9.15 3.70
C TYR A 288 -4.48 -9.50 2.79
N ASP A 289 -4.72 -10.07 1.62
CA ASP A 289 -3.64 -10.34 0.65
C ASP A 289 -3.02 -9.02 0.17
N PRO A 290 -1.68 -8.84 0.26
CA PRO A 290 -1.03 -7.57 -0.02
C PRO A 290 -0.86 -7.26 -1.52
N CYS A 291 -1.11 -8.24 -2.40
CA CYS A 291 -0.79 -8.10 -3.82
C CYS A 291 -1.77 -7.18 -4.58
N PRO A 292 -1.35 -6.58 -5.70
CA PRO A 292 -2.19 -5.78 -6.58
C PRO A 292 -3.38 -6.55 -7.20
N PRO A 293 -4.31 -5.86 -7.87
CA PRO A 293 -5.38 -6.51 -8.62
C PRO A 293 -4.82 -7.54 -9.63
N GLY A 294 -5.46 -8.70 -9.71
CA GLY A 294 -5.02 -9.79 -10.58
C GLY A 294 -3.89 -10.66 -10.02
N TRP A 295 -3.27 -10.26 -8.92
CA TRP A 295 -2.17 -10.96 -8.26
C TRP A 295 -2.55 -11.43 -6.85
N ARG A 296 -1.83 -12.43 -6.36
CA ARG A 296 -1.97 -12.96 -5.00
C ARG A 296 -0.64 -13.46 -4.46
N VAL A 297 -0.53 -13.60 -3.15
CA VAL A 297 0.58 -14.32 -2.54
C VAL A 297 0.56 -15.77 -3.03
N PRO A 298 1.69 -16.30 -3.57
CA PRO A 298 1.74 -17.66 -4.07
C PRO A 298 1.57 -18.66 -2.92
N PRO A 299 0.88 -19.78 -3.15
CA PRO A 299 0.82 -20.86 -2.17
C PRO A 299 2.17 -21.59 -2.09
N PRO A 300 2.43 -22.34 -1.00
CA PRO A 300 3.68 -23.10 -0.85
C PRO A 300 4.02 -24.00 -2.05
N GLU A 301 2.99 -24.59 -2.66
CA GLU A 301 3.13 -25.48 -3.81
C GLU A 301 3.73 -24.79 -5.04
N ALA A 302 3.52 -23.47 -5.17
CA ALA A 302 4.11 -22.70 -6.26
C ALA A 302 5.64 -22.67 -6.20
N TRP A 303 6.20 -22.90 -5.02
CA TRP A 303 7.66 -22.92 -4.77
C TRP A 303 8.25 -24.32 -4.80
N THR A 304 7.44 -25.38 -4.67
CA THR A 304 7.87 -26.75 -4.52
C THR A 304 7.66 -27.62 -5.76
N LEU A 305 6.76 -27.19 -6.67
CA LEU A 305 6.42 -27.98 -7.82
C LEU A 305 7.45 -27.82 -8.93
N GLU A 306 8.26 -28.87 -9.07
CA GLU A 306 9.06 -29.22 -10.28
C GLU A 306 9.96 -28.14 -10.84
N GLN A 307 10.10 -27.12 -10.04
CA GLN A 307 10.61 -26.04 -10.57
C GLN A 307 11.92 -25.96 -10.53
N THR A 308 12.55 -26.60 -9.84
CA THR A 308 13.56 -25.60 -9.60
C THR A 308 14.88 -26.24 -9.49
N THR A 309 15.54 -26.21 -10.53
CA THR A 309 16.97 -25.99 -10.39
C THR A 309 17.13 -24.60 -9.82
N VAL A 310 17.04 -24.49 -8.50
CA VAL A 310 17.51 -23.30 -7.81
C VAL A 310 19.00 -23.31 -7.96
N SER A 311 19.54 -22.48 -8.81
CA SER A 311 20.95 -22.17 -8.74
C SER A 311 21.13 -21.31 -7.51
N SER A 312 21.51 -21.96 -6.42
CA SER A 312 21.83 -21.28 -5.18
C SER A 312 23.07 -20.41 -5.37
N THR A 313 23.06 -19.29 -4.67
CA THR A 313 24.25 -18.62 -4.15
C THR A 313 25.12 -17.86 -5.11
N ILE A 314 24.58 -16.91 -5.81
CA ILE A 314 25.33 -15.73 -6.11
C ILE A 314 24.54 -14.55 -5.52
N GLU A 315 25.10 -13.94 -4.47
CA GLU A 315 24.69 -12.63 -3.98
C GLU A 315 23.29 -12.50 -3.34
N GLY A 316 22.90 -13.43 -2.46
CA GLY A 316 21.73 -13.22 -1.60
C GLY A 316 20.37 -13.31 -2.31
N GLY A 317 20.21 -14.19 -3.27
CA GLY A 317 18.94 -14.42 -3.96
C GLY A 317 18.83 -15.79 -4.59
N CYS A 318 17.76 -16.04 -5.33
CA CYS A 318 17.55 -17.28 -6.07
C CYS A 318 17.24 -17.01 -7.53
N TYR A 319 17.73 -17.91 -8.40
CA TYR A 319 17.32 -17.99 -9.79
C TYR A 319 16.28 -19.09 -9.95
N LEU A 320 15.17 -18.78 -10.61
CA LEU A 320 14.10 -19.73 -10.88
C LEU A 320 14.01 -19.97 -12.39
N TYR A 321 14.17 -21.22 -12.83
CA TYR A 321 14.19 -21.55 -14.26
C TYR A 321 12.78 -21.58 -14.87
N THR A 322 12.55 -20.80 -15.92
CA THR A 322 11.27 -20.76 -16.64
C THR A 322 11.17 -21.75 -17.80
N GLY A 323 12.20 -22.54 -18.06
CA GLY A 323 12.31 -23.38 -19.27
C GLY A 323 13.18 -22.73 -20.36
N SER A 324 13.46 -21.43 -20.28
CA SER A 324 14.26 -20.69 -21.24
C SER A 324 15.19 -19.66 -20.63
N VAL A 325 14.80 -19.04 -19.53
CA VAL A 325 15.57 -18.00 -18.83
C VAL A 325 15.60 -18.27 -17.33
N TRP A 326 16.50 -17.60 -16.64
CA TRP A 326 16.71 -17.68 -15.20
C TRP A 326 16.42 -16.34 -14.53
N PRO A 327 15.15 -15.99 -14.27
CA PRO A 327 14.82 -14.82 -13.48
C PRO A 327 15.45 -14.87 -12.09
N TYR A 328 15.95 -13.73 -11.64
CA TYR A 328 16.55 -13.57 -10.32
C TYR A 328 15.57 -12.92 -9.36
N TYR A 329 15.45 -13.49 -8.16
CA TYR A 329 14.69 -12.93 -7.05
C TYR A 329 15.61 -12.79 -5.85
N PRO A 330 15.95 -11.57 -5.42
CA PRO A 330 16.80 -11.38 -4.25
C PRO A 330 16.09 -11.85 -2.99
N TYR A 331 16.86 -12.37 -2.03
CA TYR A 331 16.34 -12.59 -0.68
C TYR A 331 16.12 -11.23 -0.02
N ALA A 332 14.90 -10.98 0.43
CA ALA A 332 14.57 -9.73 1.11
C ALA A 332 15.21 -9.65 2.51
N GLY A 333 15.70 -10.78 3.03
CA GLY A 333 16.14 -10.89 4.40
C GLY A 333 14.98 -11.15 5.37
N LEU A 334 15.25 -11.04 6.66
CA LEU A 334 14.28 -11.25 7.72
C LEU A 334 14.26 -10.07 8.68
N LEU A 335 13.10 -9.51 8.89
CA LEU A 335 12.86 -8.51 9.93
C LEU A 335 12.27 -9.21 11.16
N HIS A 336 13.02 -9.25 12.25
CA HIS A 336 12.62 -9.91 13.48
C HIS A 336 12.55 -8.92 14.65
N VAL A 337 11.50 -9.03 15.47
CA VAL A 337 11.33 -8.22 16.68
C VAL A 337 11.67 -9.08 17.88
N MET A 338 12.71 -8.71 18.61
CA MET A 338 13.18 -9.43 19.81
C MET A 338 12.54 -8.90 21.11
N PRO A 339 12.37 -9.72 22.13
CA PRO A 339 11.78 -9.32 23.41
C PRO A 339 12.54 -8.19 24.13
N THR A 340 13.84 -8.07 23.87
CA THR A 340 14.76 -7.16 24.59
C THR A 340 14.97 -5.82 23.90
N GLY A 341 14.29 -5.54 22.79
CA GLY A 341 14.47 -4.33 22.02
C GLY A 341 14.63 -4.56 20.52
N LYS A 342 14.90 -3.50 19.83
CA LYS A 342 15.00 -3.43 18.37
C LYS A 342 16.26 -4.14 17.89
N GLU A 343 16.22 -5.40 17.57
CA GLU A 343 17.26 -5.99 16.74
C GLU A 343 16.67 -6.38 15.39
N MET A 344 17.12 -5.71 14.34
CA MET A 344 16.87 -6.09 12.97
C MET A 344 18.00 -6.99 12.51
N TYR A 345 17.66 -8.20 12.09
CA TYR A 345 18.59 -9.00 11.31
C TYR A 345 18.23 -8.83 9.85
N VAL A 346 19.13 -8.21 9.11
CA VAL A 346 19.12 -8.24 7.65
C VAL A 346 20.01 -9.42 7.25
N GLY A 347 19.40 -10.48 6.71
CA GLY A 347 20.11 -11.62 6.16
C GLY A 347 20.73 -11.31 4.79
#